data_feea51841511fc68584c4f18b01e79f0
#
_entry.id   feea51841511fc68584c4f18b01e79f0
#
_cell.length_a   1.000
_cell.length_b   1.000
_cell.length_c   1.000
_cell.angle_alpha   90.00
_cell.angle_beta   90.00
_cell.angle_gamma   90.00
#
_symmetry.space_group_name_H-M   'P 1'
#
loop_
_entity.id
_entity.type
_entity.pdbx_description
1 polymer ?
#
loop_
_entity_poly.entity_id
_entity_poly.type
_entity_poly.pdbx_seq_one_letter_code
_entity_poly.pdbx_strand_id
1 'polypeptide(L)'
;MHCLAQHVGLVEAIDGHVEVLKVHLPYHESDHVLGIAYNVLCGGTCLQDIELRRQDEVYLDALGAQRIPDPTTAGDFCRRFEESAIEALQTAINETRLRVWRAQPAVFFEEAIIDADGTLAETTGQCKEGMDIAYTGVWGYHPLVVSLANTQEPLFLVNRSGNRPSAEGAAARFDQAHALCCEAGFQRITFRGDTDFSQTPHLDRWDRGGVRFVFGYDARANVIREADALPARAWTPLVRRPPYAVHTEPRDRPANVKEAIIVEREFKNLRLEAEAVAEFPYQPVACAQPYRMVVVRKNISVEEGDARLFDELRYFFYLTNDHETAAAEVVFLANDRCNQENLIDQLKHGVGAIRMPVDTLLSNWAYMVMAALAWTLKAWFALRLPETGRWAPRHAAEKAAVLRMEFKAFLNAFMLLPVQVVRTSRRIIIRLLAWNPWQAVFLRGFDQLYQPLPS
;
A
#
# COMPACT_ATOMS: atom_id res chain seq x y z
N MET A 1 1.07 -17.73 10.41
CA MET A 1 1.55 -17.22 9.11
C MET A 1 2.26 -18.28 8.29
N HIS A 2 3.14 -19.10 8.86
CA HIS A 2 3.77 -20.20 8.12
C HIS A 2 2.73 -21.17 7.53
N CYS A 3 1.79 -21.65 8.34
CA CYS A 3 0.69 -22.48 7.83
C CYS A 3 -0.14 -21.77 6.74
N LEU A 4 -0.31 -20.45 6.81
CA LEU A 4 -0.97 -19.69 5.75
C LEU A 4 -0.15 -19.73 4.46
N ALA A 5 1.16 -19.45 4.53
CA ALA A 5 2.05 -19.46 3.37
C ALA A 5 2.05 -20.83 2.67
N GLN A 6 2.11 -21.92 3.45
CA GLN A 6 1.99 -23.29 2.93
C GLN A 6 0.61 -23.54 2.30
N HIS A 7 -0.45 -23.19 3.02
CA HIS A 7 -1.83 -23.43 2.59
C HIS A 7 -2.19 -22.75 1.25
N VAL A 8 -1.67 -21.54 1.02
CA VAL A 8 -1.90 -20.82 -0.25
C VAL A 8 -0.90 -21.18 -1.35
N GLY A 9 0.06 -22.07 -1.07
CA GLY A 9 1.06 -22.53 -2.03
C GLY A 9 2.16 -21.50 -2.32
N LEU A 10 2.49 -20.63 -1.34
CA LEU A 10 3.53 -19.61 -1.50
C LEU A 10 4.93 -20.22 -1.47
N VAL A 11 5.15 -21.22 -0.64
CA VAL A 11 6.44 -21.93 -0.53
C VAL A 11 6.81 -22.53 -1.89
N GLU A 12 5.92 -23.32 -2.45
CA GLU A 12 6.10 -23.98 -3.74
C GLU A 12 6.25 -22.97 -4.89
N ALA A 13 5.49 -21.85 -4.84
CA ALA A 13 5.61 -20.81 -5.86
C ALA A 13 6.97 -20.13 -5.81
N ILE A 14 7.50 -19.81 -4.62
CA ILE A 14 8.83 -19.20 -4.49
C ILE A 14 9.91 -20.18 -5.00
N ASP A 15 9.90 -21.42 -4.53
CA ASP A 15 10.91 -22.42 -4.91
C ASP A 15 10.83 -22.82 -6.39
N GLY A 16 9.67 -22.65 -7.01
CA GLY A 16 9.48 -22.92 -8.44
C GLY A 16 9.86 -21.78 -9.40
N HIS A 17 9.92 -20.54 -8.90
CA HIS A 17 10.21 -19.37 -9.75
C HIS A 17 11.58 -18.75 -9.49
N VAL A 18 12.10 -18.86 -8.27
CA VAL A 18 13.33 -18.20 -7.85
C VAL A 18 14.47 -19.21 -7.82
N GLU A 19 15.49 -18.97 -8.63
CA GLU A 19 16.68 -19.80 -8.74
C GLU A 19 17.94 -18.96 -8.51
N VAL A 20 18.28 -18.68 -7.25
CA VAL A 20 19.46 -17.87 -6.87
C VAL A 20 20.48 -18.66 -6.03
N LEU A 21 20.08 -19.81 -5.51
CA LEU A 21 20.96 -20.71 -4.76
C LEU A 21 21.60 -21.74 -5.69
N LYS A 22 22.92 -21.95 -5.52
CA LYS A 22 23.64 -23.02 -6.22
C LYS A 22 23.47 -24.39 -5.54
N VAL A 23 23.11 -24.37 -4.27
CA VAL A 23 22.96 -25.57 -3.43
C VAL A 23 21.73 -25.33 -2.54
N HIS A 24 20.77 -26.23 -2.59
CA HIS A 24 19.50 -26.12 -1.88
C HIS A 24 19.49 -26.86 -0.52
N LEU A 25 20.63 -27.20 0.00
CA LEU A 25 20.78 -27.78 1.34
C LEU A 25 21.74 -26.93 2.16
N PRO A 26 21.38 -26.57 3.38
CA PRO A 26 20.22 -27.03 4.14
C PRO A 26 18.96 -26.16 3.92
N TYR A 27 18.98 -25.15 3.04
CA TYR A 27 17.90 -24.18 2.85
C TYR A 27 17.51 -24.04 1.38
N HIS A 28 16.22 -23.78 1.13
CA HIS A 28 15.66 -23.39 -0.15
C HIS A 28 15.47 -21.87 -0.23
N GLU A 29 15.13 -21.34 -1.39
CA GLU A 29 14.85 -19.94 -1.60
C GLU A 29 13.71 -19.45 -0.71
N SER A 30 12.66 -20.25 -0.55
CA SER A 30 11.52 -19.94 0.32
C SER A 30 11.90 -19.77 1.78
N ASP A 31 12.89 -20.54 2.30
CA ASP A 31 13.36 -20.42 3.68
C ASP A 31 13.97 -19.05 3.95
N HIS A 32 14.72 -18.51 2.98
CA HIS A 32 15.31 -17.17 3.10
C HIS A 32 14.28 -16.06 2.94
N VAL A 33 13.46 -16.14 1.90
CA VAL A 33 12.41 -15.14 1.61
C VAL A 33 11.43 -15.04 2.78
N LEU A 34 10.88 -16.17 3.21
CA LEU A 34 9.94 -16.22 4.33
C LEU A 34 10.62 -15.95 5.66
N GLY A 35 11.88 -16.30 5.83
CA GLY A 35 12.67 -15.97 7.02
C GLY A 35 12.73 -14.47 7.28
N ILE A 36 12.95 -13.65 6.23
CA ILE A 36 12.92 -12.18 6.32
C ILE A 36 11.50 -11.69 6.64
N ALA A 37 10.47 -12.17 5.92
CA ALA A 37 9.08 -11.77 6.16
C ALA A 37 8.60 -12.16 7.57
N TYR A 38 8.95 -13.34 8.05
CA TYR A 38 8.58 -13.81 9.40
C TYR A 38 9.33 -13.07 10.50
N ASN A 39 10.58 -12.69 10.28
CA ASN A 39 11.28 -11.82 11.22
C ASN A 39 10.50 -10.51 11.43
N VAL A 40 10.02 -9.88 10.35
CA VAL A 40 9.19 -8.68 10.42
C VAL A 40 7.86 -8.97 11.13
N LEU A 41 7.17 -10.07 10.83
CA LEU A 41 5.93 -10.49 11.47
C LEU A 41 6.11 -10.82 12.97
N CYS A 42 7.31 -11.14 13.39
CA CYS A 42 7.65 -11.32 14.81
C CYS A 42 8.16 -10.03 15.47
N GLY A 43 7.99 -8.85 14.83
CA GLY A 43 8.40 -7.56 15.36
C GLY A 43 9.86 -7.22 15.16
N GLY A 44 10.58 -7.99 14.32
CA GLY A 44 11.96 -7.66 13.90
C GLY A 44 11.99 -6.38 13.09
N THR A 45 13.01 -5.57 13.32
CA THR A 45 13.19 -4.24 12.70
C THR A 45 14.41 -4.18 11.79
N CYS A 46 15.28 -5.16 11.86
CA CYS A 46 16.49 -5.30 11.04
C CYS A 46 16.83 -6.77 10.83
N LEU A 47 17.78 -7.05 9.94
CA LEU A 47 18.22 -8.44 9.67
C LEU A 47 18.83 -9.08 10.90
N GLN A 48 19.52 -8.32 11.75
CA GLN A 48 20.11 -8.81 12.99
C GLN A 48 19.11 -9.45 13.95
N ASP A 49 17.85 -9.00 13.91
CA ASP A 49 16.80 -9.56 14.76
C ASP A 49 16.45 -11.02 14.40
N ILE A 50 16.87 -11.52 13.24
CA ILE A 50 16.79 -12.94 12.87
C ILE A 50 17.51 -13.81 13.91
N GLU A 51 18.59 -13.33 14.54
CA GLU A 51 19.29 -14.07 15.57
C GLU A 51 18.40 -14.40 16.77
N LEU A 52 17.45 -13.51 17.14
CA LEU A 52 16.46 -13.79 18.17
C LEU A 52 15.55 -14.96 17.79
N ARG A 53 15.24 -15.14 16.51
CA ARG A 53 14.39 -16.23 16.01
C ARG A 53 15.15 -17.55 15.98
N ARG A 54 16.46 -17.50 15.66
CA ARG A 54 17.34 -18.68 15.65
C ARG A 54 17.49 -19.32 17.04
N GLN A 55 17.39 -18.52 18.09
CA GLN A 55 17.52 -18.95 19.48
C GLN A 55 16.18 -19.29 20.14
N ASP A 56 15.06 -19.11 19.44
CA ASP A 56 13.72 -19.37 19.96
C ASP A 56 13.25 -20.77 19.51
N GLU A 57 13.34 -21.74 20.43
CA GLU A 57 12.87 -23.11 20.16
C GLU A 57 11.38 -23.18 19.79
N VAL A 58 10.55 -22.32 20.37
CA VAL A 58 9.10 -22.30 20.07
C VAL A 58 8.86 -21.82 18.66
N TYR A 59 9.64 -20.84 18.21
CA TYR A 59 9.59 -20.36 16.85
C TYR A 59 10.05 -21.44 15.84
N LEU A 60 11.15 -22.13 16.12
CA LEU A 60 11.66 -23.21 15.30
C LEU A 60 10.68 -24.40 15.23
N ASP A 61 10.11 -24.79 16.36
CA ASP A 61 9.07 -25.84 16.42
C ASP A 61 7.83 -25.45 15.58
N ALA A 62 7.41 -24.17 15.63
CA ALA A 62 6.28 -23.68 14.86
C ALA A 62 6.52 -23.71 13.34
N LEU A 63 7.77 -23.60 12.92
CA LEU A 63 8.19 -23.75 11.52
C LEU A 63 8.45 -25.23 11.13
N GLY A 64 8.54 -26.14 12.11
CA GLY A 64 9.01 -27.51 11.87
C GLY A 64 10.49 -27.57 11.51
N ALA A 65 11.28 -26.56 11.86
CA ALA A 65 12.68 -26.40 11.51
C ALA A 65 13.61 -26.64 12.70
N GLN A 66 14.77 -27.23 12.47
CA GLN A 66 15.81 -27.36 13.49
C GLN A 66 16.70 -26.09 13.56
N ARG A 67 16.79 -25.36 12.45
CA ARG A 67 17.57 -24.12 12.29
C ARG A 67 17.05 -23.31 11.13
N ILE A 68 17.32 -22.00 11.13
CA ILE A 68 17.05 -21.06 10.04
C ILE A 68 18.33 -20.33 9.65
N PRO A 69 18.38 -19.70 8.45
CA PRO A 69 19.51 -18.87 8.04
C PRO A 69 19.85 -17.79 9.09
N ASP A 70 21.14 -17.48 9.24
CA ASP A 70 21.59 -16.41 10.11
C ASP A 70 21.47 -15.02 9.43
N PRO A 71 21.62 -13.91 10.18
CA PRO A 71 21.49 -12.56 9.64
C PRO A 71 22.46 -12.25 8.49
N THR A 72 23.70 -12.76 8.56
CA THR A 72 24.71 -12.55 7.51
C THR A 72 24.30 -13.28 6.24
N THR A 73 23.89 -14.55 6.39
CA THR A 73 23.38 -15.37 5.28
C THR A 73 22.13 -14.73 4.64
N ALA A 74 21.24 -14.12 5.42
CA ALA A 74 20.08 -13.39 4.88
C ALA A 74 20.49 -12.16 4.05
N GLY A 75 21.49 -11.41 4.50
CA GLY A 75 22.07 -10.29 3.74
C GLY A 75 22.74 -10.76 2.44
N ASP A 76 23.54 -11.85 2.52
CA ASP A 76 24.20 -12.43 1.36
C ASP A 76 23.21 -13.02 0.35
N PHE A 77 22.08 -13.55 0.82
CA PHE A 77 21.02 -14.02 -0.04
C PHE A 77 20.42 -12.86 -0.86
N CYS A 78 20.15 -11.70 -0.25
CA CYS A 78 19.67 -10.51 -0.97
C CYS A 78 20.65 -10.07 -2.08
N ARG A 79 21.97 -10.22 -1.87
CA ARG A 79 23.01 -9.85 -2.85
C ARG A 79 23.09 -10.76 -4.07
N ARG A 80 22.43 -11.91 -4.04
CA ARG A 80 22.41 -12.86 -5.17
C ARG A 80 21.37 -12.53 -6.24
N PHE A 81 20.47 -11.59 -5.92
CA PHE A 81 19.37 -11.24 -6.82
C PHE A 81 19.82 -10.30 -7.93
N GLU A 82 19.62 -10.73 -9.15
CA GLU A 82 19.55 -9.88 -10.33
C GLU A 82 18.11 -9.43 -10.57
N GLU A 83 17.89 -8.46 -11.44
CA GLU A 83 16.56 -7.91 -11.74
C GLU A 83 15.55 -9.00 -12.13
N SER A 84 15.95 -9.93 -12.99
CA SER A 84 15.11 -11.06 -13.41
C SER A 84 14.64 -11.95 -12.25
N ALA A 85 15.52 -12.20 -11.26
CA ALA A 85 15.17 -13.00 -10.09
C ALA A 85 14.21 -12.23 -9.15
N ILE A 86 14.33 -10.90 -9.05
CA ILE A 86 13.39 -10.08 -8.30
C ILE A 86 12.00 -10.08 -8.96
N GLU A 87 11.96 -9.98 -10.29
CA GLU A 87 10.71 -10.08 -11.05
C GLU A 87 10.08 -11.47 -10.90
N ALA A 88 10.89 -12.53 -10.92
CA ALA A 88 10.43 -13.90 -10.67
C ALA A 88 9.84 -14.06 -9.26
N LEU A 89 10.45 -13.45 -8.23
CA LEU A 89 9.90 -13.43 -6.88
C LEU A 89 8.55 -12.70 -6.82
N GLN A 90 8.43 -11.55 -7.48
CA GLN A 90 7.15 -10.83 -7.55
C GLN A 90 6.09 -11.62 -8.33
N THR A 91 6.48 -12.36 -9.36
CA THR A 91 5.60 -13.27 -10.10
C THR A 91 5.08 -14.38 -9.19
N ALA A 92 5.95 -15.06 -8.44
CA ALA A 92 5.55 -16.09 -7.48
C ALA A 92 4.54 -15.58 -6.44
N ILE A 93 4.78 -14.37 -5.91
CA ILE A 93 3.86 -13.71 -4.97
C ILE A 93 2.52 -13.41 -5.66
N ASN A 94 2.53 -12.92 -6.90
CA ASN A 94 1.31 -12.56 -7.64
C ASN A 94 0.49 -13.78 -8.05
N GLU A 95 1.12 -14.89 -8.44
CA GLU A 95 0.41 -16.16 -8.70
C GLU A 95 -0.27 -16.69 -7.42
N THR A 96 0.42 -16.61 -6.28
CA THR A 96 -0.16 -16.99 -5.00
C THR A 96 -1.32 -16.05 -4.63
N ARG A 97 -1.18 -14.75 -4.89
CA ARG A 97 -2.24 -13.75 -4.71
C ARG A 97 -3.49 -14.09 -5.51
N LEU A 98 -3.35 -14.50 -6.77
CA LEU A 98 -4.48 -14.95 -7.59
C LEU A 98 -5.25 -16.08 -6.94
N ARG A 99 -4.57 -17.06 -6.32
CA ARG A 99 -5.22 -18.15 -5.58
C ARG A 99 -6.03 -17.63 -4.38
N VAL A 100 -5.49 -16.66 -3.65
CA VAL A 100 -6.18 -16.03 -2.51
C VAL A 100 -7.39 -15.21 -2.99
N TRP A 101 -7.24 -14.45 -4.07
CA TRP A 101 -8.32 -13.62 -4.62
C TRP A 101 -9.44 -14.48 -5.21
N ARG A 102 -9.15 -15.55 -5.96
CA ARG A 102 -10.17 -16.45 -6.54
C ARG A 102 -11.08 -17.08 -5.48
N ALA A 103 -10.63 -17.13 -4.23
CA ALA A 103 -11.45 -17.60 -3.10
C ALA A 103 -12.40 -16.53 -2.54
N GLN A 104 -12.43 -15.30 -3.08
CA GLN A 104 -13.29 -14.23 -2.61
C GLN A 104 -14.67 -14.28 -3.28
N PRO A 105 -15.70 -13.66 -2.66
CA PRO A 105 -17.05 -13.60 -3.25
C PRO A 105 -17.07 -12.72 -4.52
N ALA A 106 -18.07 -12.91 -5.38
CA ALA A 106 -18.18 -12.20 -6.67
C ALA A 106 -18.11 -10.68 -6.56
N VAL A 107 -18.63 -10.09 -5.48
CA VAL A 107 -18.58 -8.64 -5.22
C VAL A 107 -17.15 -8.11 -5.12
N PHE A 108 -16.20 -8.94 -4.74
CA PHE A 108 -14.77 -8.58 -4.69
C PHE A 108 -14.23 -8.18 -6.07
N PHE A 109 -14.75 -8.77 -7.14
CA PHE A 109 -14.28 -8.60 -8.50
C PHE A 109 -15.04 -7.53 -9.30
N GLU A 110 -15.94 -6.77 -8.68
CA GLU A 110 -16.67 -5.72 -9.38
C GLU A 110 -15.75 -4.61 -9.90
N GLU A 111 -14.77 -4.19 -9.11
CA GLU A 111 -13.82 -3.15 -9.48
C GLU A 111 -12.47 -3.34 -8.79
N ALA A 112 -11.38 -3.18 -9.56
CA ALA A 112 -10.03 -3.03 -9.07
C ALA A 112 -9.59 -1.58 -9.20
N ILE A 113 -9.15 -0.97 -8.10
CA ILE A 113 -8.56 0.36 -8.09
C ILE A 113 -7.05 0.20 -7.89
N ILE A 114 -6.28 0.59 -8.89
CA ILE A 114 -4.83 0.47 -8.91
C ILE A 114 -4.21 1.84 -8.72
N ASP A 115 -3.48 1.99 -7.61
CA ASP A 115 -2.74 3.20 -7.27
C ASP A 115 -1.27 3.03 -7.57
N ALA A 116 -0.62 4.09 -8.05
CA ALA A 116 0.83 4.17 -8.16
C ALA A 116 1.35 5.44 -7.51
N ASP A 117 2.47 5.31 -6.80
CA ASP A 117 3.16 6.45 -6.19
C ASP A 117 4.65 6.15 -6.00
N GLY A 118 5.47 7.20 -6.03
CA GLY A 118 6.88 7.15 -5.70
C GLY A 118 7.13 7.58 -4.26
N THR A 119 8.23 7.12 -3.67
CA THR A 119 8.60 7.57 -2.34
C THR A 119 10.09 7.62 -2.16
N LEU A 120 10.61 8.62 -1.44
CA LEU A 120 12.02 8.69 -1.12
C LEU A 120 12.37 7.76 0.05
N ALA A 121 13.44 6.99 -0.13
CA ALA A 121 14.09 6.17 0.87
C ALA A 121 15.46 6.76 1.18
N GLU A 122 15.52 7.62 2.19
CA GLU A 122 16.76 8.26 2.61
C GLU A 122 17.78 7.24 3.12
N THR A 123 19.05 7.45 2.80
CA THR A 123 20.16 6.66 3.35
C THR A 123 21.33 7.56 3.73
N THR A 124 21.93 7.27 4.88
CA THR A 124 23.16 7.92 5.35
C THR A 124 24.42 7.10 4.97
N GLY A 125 24.23 5.94 4.36
CA GLY A 125 25.35 5.06 3.98
C GLY A 125 26.14 5.62 2.80
N GLN A 126 27.44 5.86 3.00
CA GLN A 126 28.32 6.49 2.00
C GLN A 126 28.76 5.54 0.86
N CYS A 127 28.62 4.23 1.06
CA CYS A 127 29.11 3.20 0.14
C CYS A 127 27.97 2.40 -0.49
N LYS A 128 26.76 2.95 -0.56
CA LYS A 128 25.60 2.24 -1.15
C LYS A 128 25.54 2.47 -2.66
N GLU A 129 25.60 1.38 -3.41
CA GLU A 129 25.52 1.40 -4.86
C GLU A 129 24.11 1.76 -5.34
N GLY A 130 24.02 2.57 -6.41
CA GLY A 130 22.77 2.97 -7.04
C GLY A 130 21.97 4.04 -6.30
N MET A 131 22.45 4.55 -5.16
CA MET A 131 21.87 5.74 -4.55
C MET A 131 22.25 7.00 -5.34
N ASP A 132 21.40 8.02 -5.27
CA ASP A 132 21.67 9.33 -5.85
C ASP A 132 20.94 10.42 -5.06
N ILE A 133 21.22 11.68 -5.39
CA ILE A 133 20.58 12.83 -4.75
C ILE A 133 19.20 13.09 -5.38
N ALA A 134 18.16 13.09 -4.56
CA ALA A 134 16.82 13.44 -4.98
C ALA A 134 16.68 14.95 -5.22
N TYR A 135 15.62 15.36 -5.91
CA TYR A 135 15.31 16.78 -6.14
C TYR A 135 15.15 17.60 -4.84
N THR A 136 14.86 16.93 -3.73
CA THR A 136 14.77 17.53 -2.38
C THR A 136 16.14 17.76 -1.72
N GLY A 137 17.24 17.33 -2.35
CA GLY A 137 18.57 17.35 -1.78
C GLY A 137 18.90 16.17 -0.84
N VAL A 138 18.02 15.19 -0.75
CA VAL A 138 18.20 14.00 0.09
C VAL A 138 18.88 12.88 -0.70
N TRP A 139 19.91 12.24 -0.12
CA TRP A 139 20.58 11.08 -0.68
C TRP A 139 19.80 9.80 -0.41
N GLY A 140 19.59 8.98 -1.43
CA GLY A 140 18.91 7.70 -1.26
C GLY A 140 18.41 7.06 -2.53
N TYR A 141 17.31 6.36 -2.39
CA TYR A 141 16.59 5.67 -3.45
C TYR A 141 15.20 6.26 -3.62
N HIS A 142 14.57 6.02 -4.76
CA HIS A 142 13.20 6.47 -5.05
C HIS A 142 12.31 5.30 -5.49
N PRO A 143 11.92 4.41 -4.57
CA PRO A 143 11.03 3.30 -4.88
C PRO A 143 9.71 3.73 -5.52
N LEU A 144 9.24 2.93 -6.48
CA LEU A 144 7.89 2.98 -7.03
C LEU A 144 7.06 1.87 -6.38
N VAL A 145 5.87 2.22 -5.91
CA VAL A 145 4.89 1.31 -5.32
C VAL A 145 3.63 1.33 -6.15
N VAL A 146 3.25 0.18 -6.72
CA VAL A 146 1.96 -0.01 -7.38
C VAL A 146 1.14 -1.00 -6.57
N SER A 147 -0.08 -0.62 -6.21
CA SER A 147 -0.92 -1.37 -5.26
C SER A 147 -2.36 -1.52 -5.71
N LEU A 148 -3.04 -2.53 -5.17
CA LEU A 148 -4.50 -2.64 -5.22
C LEU A 148 -5.08 -1.92 -4.00
N ALA A 149 -5.74 -0.78 -4.21
CA ALA A 149 -6.29 0.05 -3.15
C ALA A 149 -7.39 -0.68 -2.34
N ASN A 150 -8.15 -1.56 -2.98
CA ASN A 150 -9.24 -2.34 -2.36
C ASN A 150 -8.77 -3.14 -1.14
N THR A 151 -7.56 -3.72 -1.22
CA THR A 151 -6.97 -4.58 -0.19
C THR A 151 -5.71 -4.01 0.45
N GLN A 152 -5.24 -2.85 -0.05
CA GLN A 152 -3.97 -2.23 0.32
C GLN A 152 -2.76 -3.16 0.11
N GLU A 153 -2.82 -4.02 -0.91
CA GLU A 153 -1.72 -4.92 -1.25
C GLU A 153 -0.76 -4.26 -2.24
N PRO A 154 0.56 -4.23 -1.97
CA PRO A 154 1.53 -3.89 -3.00
C PRO A 154 1.57 -5.02 -4.05
N LEU A 155 1.30 -4.67 -5.31
CA LEU A 155 1.34 -5.59 -6.44
C LEU A 155 2.73 -5.66 -7.05
N PHE A 156 3.32 -4.48 -7.23
CA PHE A 156 4.68 -4.32 -7.77
C PHE A 156 5.45 -3.27 -6.98
N LEU A 157 6.67 -3.62 -6.65
CA LEU A 157 7.63 -2.76 -5.98
C LEU A 157 8.88 -2.67 -6.86
N VAL A 158 9.34 -1.47 -7.16
CA VAL A 158 10.56 -1.24 -7.95
C VAL A 158 11.48 -0.29 -7.20
N ASN A 159 12.69 -0.74 -6.89
CA ASN A 159 13.69 0.17 -6.32
C ASN A 159 14.40 0.92 -7.45
N ARG A 160 14.61 2.22 -7.27
CA ARG A 160 15.21 3.11 -8.26
C ARG A 160 16.18 4.07 -7.57
N SER A 161 17.12 4.61 -8.34
CA SER A 161 18.03 5.65 -7.85
C SER A 161 17.25 6.90 -7.40
N GLY A 162 17.77 7.64 -6.41
CA GLY A 162 17.09 8.78 -5.81
C GLY A 162 16.77 9.93 -6.74
N ASN A 163 17.54 10.09 -7.85
CA ASN A 163 17.34 11.13 -8.86
C ASN A 163 16.27 10.79 -9.92
N ARG A 164 15.64 9.64 -9.84
CA ARG A 164 14.65 9.23 -10.85
C ARG A 164 13.31 9.94 -10.63
N PRO A 165 12.62 10.35 -11.73
CA PRO A 165 11.27 10.91 -11.64
C PRO A 165 10.28 9.94 -10.98
N SER A 166 9.32 10.46 -10.20
CA SER A 166 8.34 9.65 -9.47
C SER A 166 7.61 8.65 -10.38
N ALA A 167 7.20 9.07 -11.57
CA ALA A 167 6.39 8.26 -12.50
C ALA A 167 7.22 7.42 -13.48
N GLU A 168 8.56 7.42 -13.39
CA GLU A 168 9.38 6.61 -14.29
C GLU A 168 9.07 5.12 -14.13
N GLY A 169 8.78 4.45 -15.26
CA GLY A 169 8.40 3.03 -15.29
C GLY A 169 6.98 2.71 -14.82
N ALA A 170 6.22 3.70 -14.34
CA ALA A 170 4.88 3.47 -13.81
C ALA A 170 3.90 2.89 -14.85
N ALA A 171 3.95 3.35 -16.12
CA ALA A 171 3.06 2.86 -17.17
C ALA A 171 3.18 1.35 -17.39
N ALA A 172 4.40 0.82 -17.43
CA ALA A 172 4.63 -0.63 -17.55
C ALA A 172 4.08 -1.40 -16.35
N ARG A 173 4.20 -0.86 -15.14
CA ARG A 173 3.68 -1.48 -13.93
C ARG A 173 2.15 -1.40 -13.83
N PHE A 174 1.55 -0.31 -14.30
CA PHE A 174 0.09 -0.23 -14.48
C PHE A 174 -0.40 -1.31 -15.45
N ASP A 175 0.29 -1.53 -16.58
CA ASP A 175 -0.07 -2.57 -17.54
C ASP A 175 0.04 -3.97 -16.93
N GLN A 176 1.08 -4.25 -16.16
CA GLN A 176 1.23 -5.53 -15.45
C GLN A 176 0.14 -5.72 -14.39
N ALA A 177 -0.17 -4.68 -13.62
CA ALA A 177 -1.24 -4.73 -12.62
C ALA A 177 -2.62 -4.89 -13.27
N HIS A 178 -2.85 -4.26 -14.43
CA HIS A 178 -4.04 -4.48 -15.24
C HIS A 178 -4.17 -5.94 -15.68
N ALA A 179 -3.10 -6.51 -16.25
CA ALA A 179 -3.10 -7.90 -16.70
C ALA A 179 -3.40 -8.87 -15.52
N LEU A 180 -2.77 -8.64 -14.35
CA LEU A 180 -3.01 -9.41 -13.13
C LEU A 180 -4.48 -9.33 -12.67
N CYS A 181 -5.07 -8.13 -12.69
CA CYS A 181 -6.47 -7.95 -12.30
C CYS A 181 -7.45 -8.56 -13.31
N CYS A 182 -7.15 -8.49 -14.62
CA CYS A 182 -7.91 -9.17 -15.65
C CYS A 182 -7.87 -10.70 -15.46
N GLU A 183 -6.69 -11.26 -15.20
CA GLU A 183 -6.53 -12.71 -14.92
C GLU A 183 -7.30 -13.14 -13.67
N ALA A 184 -7.37 -12.27 -12.65
CA ALA A 184 -8.17 -12.52 -11.46
C ALA A 184 -9.68 -12.52 -11.73
N GLY A 185 -10.15 -11.84 -12.79
CA GLY A 185 -11.56 -11.71 -13.16
C GLY A 185 -12.24 -10.42 -12.72
N PHE A 186 -11.48 -9.36 -12.42
CA PHE A 186 -12.07 -8.04 -12.15
C PHE A 186 -12.80 -7.50 -13.36
N GLN A 187 -14.01 -6.97 -13.16
CA GLN A 187 -14.89 -6.50 -14.23
C GLN A 187 -14.56 -5.08 -14.67
N ARG A 188 -14.15 -4.22 -13.76
CA ARG A 188 -13.72 -2.85 -14.00
C ARG A 188 -12.35 -2.63 -13.39
N ILE A 189 -11.52 -1.87 -14.08
CA ILE A 189 -10.17 -1.52 -13.59
C ILE A 189 -10.02 -0.02 -13.72
N THR A 190 -9.66 0.63 -12.62
CA THR A 190 -9.46 2.07 -12.52
C THR A 190 -8.03 2.37 -12.05
N PHE A 191 -7.30 3.17 -12.83
CA PHE A 191 -5.98 3.66 -12.46
C PHE A 191 -6.08 5.02 -11.76
N ARG A 192 -5.30 5.20 -10.68
CA ARG A 192 -5.18 6.48 -10.00
C ARG A 192 -3.72 6.83 -9.76
N GLY A 193 -3.43 8.12 -9.79
CA GLY A 193 -2.10 8.67 -9.48
C GLY A 193 -2.20 10.17 -9.26
N ASP A 194 -1.15 10.75 -8.71
CA ASP A 194 -1.05 12.21 -8.58
C ASP A 194 -0.67 12.91 -9.90
N THR A 195 -0.28 14.16 -9.82
CA THR A 195 0.07 14.96 -10.99
C THR A 195 1.27 14.41 -11.75
N ASP A 196 2.23 13.80 -11.06
CA ASP A 196 3.42 13.20 -11.67
C ASP A 196 3.07 11.94 -12.48
N PHE A 197 1.98 11.27 -12.11
CA PHE A 197 1.53 10.02 -12.73
C PHE A 197 0.48 10.20 -13.84
N SER A 198 0.24 11.41 -14.32
CA SER A 198 -0.78 11.68 -15.36
C SER A 198 -0.58 10.91 -16.67
N GLN A 199 0.62 10.42 -16.96
CA GLN A 199 0.97 9.44 -18.02
C GLN A 199 0.26 9.69 -19.38
N THR A 200 0.11 10.95 -19.78
CA THR A 200 -0.69 11.37 -20.94
C THR A 200 -0.40 10.61 -22.24
N PRO A 201 0.84 10.15 -22.56
CA PRO A 201 1.10 9.35 -23.76
C PRO A 201 0.40 7.98 -23.79
N HIS A 202 -0.10 7.49 -22.65
CA HIS A 202 -0.69 6.16 -22.53
C HIS A 202 -2.21 6.19 -22.41
N LEU A 203 -2.84 7.36 -22.18
CA LEU A 203 -4.27 7.49 -21.90
C LEU A 203 -5.16 6.93 -23.01
N ASP A 204 -4.89 7.28 -24.27
CA ASP A 204 -5.66 6.77 -25.41
C ASP A 204 -5.60 5.25 -25.54
N ARG A 205 -4.49 4.65 -25.15
CA ARG A 205 -4.32 3.20 -25.17
C ARG A 205 -5.10 2.53 -24.05
N TRP A 206 -5.04 3.07 -22.85
CA TRP A 206 -5.78 2.56 -21.70
C TRP A 206 -7.29 2.72 -21.89
N ASP A 207 -7.73 3.87 -22.39
CA ASP A 207 -9.13 4.14 -22.69
C ASP A 207 -9.70 3.15 -23.71
N ARG A 208 -9.00 2.92 -24.81
CA ARG A 208 -9.36 1.90 -25.83
C ARG A 208 -9.36 0.48 -25.25
N GLY A 209 -8.53 0.22 -24.25
CA GLY A 209 -8.49 -1.04 -23.50
C GLY A 209 -9.58 -1.20 -22.44
N GLY A 210 -10.50 -0.22 -22.31
CA GLY A 210 -11.57 -0.24 -21.30
C GLY A 210 -11.12 0.07 -19.88
N VAL A 211 -9.90 0.58 -19.69
CA VAL A 211 -9.39 1.00 -18.40
C VAL A 211 -9.92 2.38 -18.07
N ARG A 212 -10.53 2.54 -16.89
CA ARG A 212 -10.86 3.86 -16.33
C ARG A 212 -9.61 4.46 -15.68
N PHE A 213 -9.54 5.78 -15.66
CA PHE A 213 -8.46 6.46 -14.93
C PHE A 213 -8.93 7.79 -14.32
N VAL A 214 -8.29 8.15 -13.21
CA VAL A 214 -8.38 9.46 -12.58
C VAL A 214 -6.99 9.86 -12.13
N PHE A 215 -6.36 10.77 -12.87
CA PHE A 215 -5.03 11.28 -12.55
C PHE A 215 -5.08 12.75 -12.17
N GLY A 216 -4.29 13.13 -11.16
CA GLY A 216 -3.98 14.52 -10.94
C GLY A 216 -3.36 15.14 -12.19
N TYR A 217 -3.58 16.42 -12.42
CA TYR A 217 -3.01 17.15 -13.54
C TYR A 217 -2.46 18.50 -13.07
N ASP A 218 -1.28 18.86 -13.60
CA ASP A 218 -0.61 20.10 -13.20
C ASP A 218 -1.45 21.35 -13.48
N ALA A 219 -1.49 22.26 -12.52
CA ALA A 219 -2.14 23.57 -12.64
C ALA A 219 -1.33 24.51 -13.54
N ARG A 220 -1.23 24.18 -14.83
CA ARG A 220 -0.53 24.97 -15.85
C ARG A 220 -1.39 26.18 -16.26
N ALA A 221 -0.73 27.25 -16.72
CA ALA A 221 -1.40 28.50 -17.09
C ALA A 221 -2.53 28.33 -18.12
N ASN A 222 -2.43 27.36 -19.04
CA ASN A 222 -3.49 27.08 -20.02
C ASN A 222 -4.74 26.50 -19.35
N VAL A 223 -4.64 25.49 -18.48
CA VAL A 223 -5.81 24.88 -17.80
C VAL A 223 -6.41 25.84 -16.74
N ILE A 224 -5.59 26.67 -16.11
CA ILE A 224 -6.06 27.73 -15.22
C ILE A 224 -6.93 28.73 -16.00
N ARG A 225 -6.49 29.18 -17.17
CA ARG A 225 -7.29 30.09 -18.03
C ARG A 225 -8.63 29.48 -18.47
N GLU A 226 -8.65 28.19 -18.79
CA GLU A 226 -9.92 27.50 -19.10
C GLU A 226 -10.86 27.48 -17.86
N ALA A 227 -10.30 27.19 -16.68
CA ALA A 227 -11.06 27.21 -15.45
C ALA A 227 -11.60 28.61 -15.10
N ASP A 228 -10.79 29.66 -15.27
CA ASP A 228 -11.18 31.06 -15.03
C ASP A 228 -12.25 31.55 -16.04
N ALA A 229 -12.26 31.00 -17.25
CA ALA A 229 -13.26 31.31 -18.28
C ALA A 229 -14.63 30.67 -18.03
N LEU A 230 -14.72 29.70 -17.09
CA LEU A 230 -15.98 29.03 -16.80
C LEU A 230 -17.00 30.00 -16.16
N PRO A 231 -18.27 30.01 -16.63
CA PRO A 231 -19.30 30.85 -16.02
C PRO A 231 -19.57 30.42 -14.59
N ALA A 232 -19.98 31.35 -13.74
CA ALA A 232 -20.27 31.09 -12.32
C ALA A 232 -21.26 29.92 -12.10
N ARG A 233 -22.22 29.74 -13.02
CA ARG A 233 -23.20 28.62 -12.98
C ARG A 233 -22.58 27.22 -13.21
N ALA A 234 -21.38 27.14 -13.73
CA ALA A 234 -20.68 25.87 -13.92
C ALA A 234 -20.07 25.34 -12.63
N TRP A 235 -19.93 26.18 -11.63
CA TRP A 235 -19.35 25.83 -10.34
C TRP A 235 -20.41 25.38 -9.36
N THR A 236 -20.22 24.17 -8.79
CA THR A 236 -21.07 23.65 -7.72
C THR A 236 -20.25 23.54 -6.42
N PRO A 237 -20.83 23.88 -5.25
CA PRO A 237 -20.13 23.73 -3.98
C PRO A 237 -19.69 22.27 -3.76
N LEU A 238 -18.45 22.07 -3.35
CA LEU A 238 -17.91 20.76 -2.98
C LEU A 238 -18.05 20.58 -1.47
N VAL A 239 -19.02 19.76 -1.06
CA VAL A 239 -19.25 19.44 0.35
C VAL A 239 -18.52 18.15 0.70
N ARG A 240 -17.48 18.25 1.53
CA ARG A 240 -16.74 17.08 2.00
C ARG A 240 -17.53 16.33 3.04
N ARG A 241 -17.67 15.01 2.83
CA ARG A 241 -18.27 14.14 3.82
C ARG A 241 -17.31 13.93 4.99
N PRO A 242 -17.77 13.87 6.25
CA PRO A 242 -16.91 13.51 7.35
C PRO A 242 -16.40 12.07 7.14
N PRO A 243 -15.13 11.77 7.47
CA PRO A 243 -14.53 10.45 7.21
C PRO A 243 -15.20 9.31 8.00
N TYR A 244 -15.95 9.64 9.05
CA TYR A 244 -16.72 8.67 9.85
C TYR A 244 -17.90 9.35 10.55
N ALA A 245 -18.97 8.60 10.78
CA ALA A 245 -20.09 9.07 11.58
C ALA A 245 -19.70 9.05 13.06
N VAL A 246 -19.83 10.21 13.72
CA VAL A 246 -19.62 10.31 15.16
C VAL A 246 -20.92 9.90 15.86
N HIS A 247 -20.91 8.74 16.52
CA HIS A 247 -22.05 8.20 17.28
C HIS A 247 -21.98 8.51 18.78
N THR A 248 -21.00 9.30 19.22
CA THR A 248 -20.84 9.74 20.61
C THR A 248 -21.33 11.17 20.77
N GLU A 249 -21.81 11.51 21.97
CA GLU A 249 -22.13 12.90 22.29
C GLU A 249 -20.95 13.83 21.99
N PRO A 250 -21.20 15.02 21.43
CA PRO A 250 -20.13 15.98 21.16
C PRO A 250 -19.39 16.28 22.46
N ARG A 251 -18.10 15.95 22.50
CA ARG A 251 -17.25 16.43 23.60
C ARG A 251 -16.93 17.90 23.38
N ASP A 252 -16.90 18.67 24.45
CA ASP A 252 -16.33 20.01 24.41
C ASP A 252 -14.93 19.92 23.80
N ARG A 253 -14.75 20.58 22.67
CA ARG A 253 -13.42 20.61 22.04
C ARG A 253 -12.52 21.48 22.93
N PRO A 254 -11.32 21.02 23.26
CA PRO A 254 -10.35 21.87 23.93
C PRO A 254 -10.05 23.10 23.03
N ALA A 255 -9.67 24.21 23.65
CA ALA A 255 -9.28 25.41 22.92
C ALA A 255 -8.19 25.11 21.88
N ASN A 256 -8.30 25.70 20.69
CA ASN A 256 -7.31 25.52 19.65
C ASN A 256 -6.05 26.33 19.98
N VAL A 257 -5.11 25.70 20.68
CA VAL A 257 -3.85 26.31 21.11
C VAL A 257 -3.04 26.85 19.92
N LYS A 258 -3.08 26.16 18.76
CA LYS A 258 -2.39 26.61 17.55
C LYS A 258 -2.97 27.95 17.07
N GLU A 259 -4.28 28.10 17.06
CA GLU A 259 -4.95 29.33 16.65
C GLU A 259 -4.63 30.49 17.60
N ALA A 260 -4.63 30.24 18.90
CA ALA A 260 -4.22 31.23 19.87
C ALA A 260 -2.78 31.71 19.68
N ILE A 261 -1.83 30.81 19.38
CA ILE A 261 -0.43 31.14 19.11
C ILE A 261 -0.29 31.93 17.79
N ILE A 262 -1.07 31.57 16.75
CA ILE A 262 -1.07 32.29 15.47
C ILE A 262 -1.49 33.74 15.69
N VAL A 263 -2.57 33.94 16.45
CA VAL A 263 -3.07 35.27 16.78
C VAL A 263 -2.07 36.06 17.64
N GLU A 264 -1.60 35.47 18.74
CA GLU A 264 -0.67 36.10 19.69
C GLU A 264 0.65 36.53 19.04
N ARG A 265 1.16 35.73 18.08
CA ARG A 265 2.49 35.96 17.47
C ARG A 265 2.41 36.50 16.04
N GLU A 266 1.23 36.86 15.58
CA GLU A 266 0.98 37.39 14.23
C GLU A 266 1.56 36.49 13.12
N PHE A 267 1.45 35.18 13.29
CA PHE A 267 1.90 34.26 12.24
C PHE A 267 0.93 34.23 11.06
N LYS A 268 1.49 34.08 9.87
CA LYS A 268 0.72 33.87 8.63
C LYS A 268 -0.04 32.54 8.73
N ASN A 269 -1.34 32.59 8.46
CA ASN A 269 -2.23 31.45 8.45
C ASN A 269 -3.00 31.38 7.14
N LEU A 270 -3.38 30.18 6.74
CA LEU A 270 -4.20 29.90 5.55
C LEU A 270 -5.48 29.21 6.01
N ARG A 271 -6.62 29.84 5.73
CA ARG A 271 -7.92 29.28 6.07
C ARG A 271 -8.72 28.97 4.80
N LEU A 272 -9.19 27.72 4.69
CA LEU A 272 -10.06 27.32 3.60
C LEU A 272 -11.48 27.86 3.85
N GLU A 273 -11.94 28.77 2.99
CA GLU A 273 -13.24 29.41 3.08
C GLU A 273 -14.32 28.61 2.33
N ALA A 274 -13.99 28.19 1.11
CA ALA A 274 -14.92 27.46 0.25
C ALA A 274 -14.18 26.57 -0.75
N GLU A 275 -14.86 25.49 -1.12
CA GLU A 275 -14.45 24.64 -2.25
C GLU A 275 -15.60 24.57 -3.25
N ALA A 276 -15.29 24.63 -4.53
CA ALA A 276 -16.23 24.42 -5.60
C ALA A 276 -15.62 23.54 -6.68
N VAL A 277 -16.44 22.75 -7.36
CA VAL A 277 -16.05 21.86 -8.45
C VAL A 277 -16.75 22.26 -9.74
N ALA A 278 -16.02 22.18 -10.84
CA ALA A 278 -16.52 22.34 -12.20
C ALA A 278 -15.81 21.36 -13.12
N GLU A 279 -16.22 21.31 -14.38
CA GLU A 279 -15.63 20.43 -15.39
C GLU A 279 -15.65 21.06 -16.78
N PHE A 280 -14.71 20.63 -17.62
CA PHE A 280 -14.63 21.02 -19.02
C PHE A 280 -13.87 19.94 -19.82
N PRO A 281 -14.09 19.86 -21.16
CA PRO A 281 -13.29 18.99 -22.01
C PRO A 281 -11.88 19.54 -22.17
N TYR A 282 -10.86 18.67 -22.07
CA TYR A 282 -9.48 19.05 -22.25
C TYR A 282 -8.72 17.97 -23.03
N GLN A 283 -7.94 18.38 -24.03
CA GLN A 283 -7.12 17.47 -24.80
C GLN A 283 -5.63 17.70 -24.47
N PRO A 284 -4.97 16.78 -23.73
CA PRO A 284 -3.53 16.82 -23.58
C PRO A 284 -2.83 16.68 -24.94
N VAL A 285 -1.70 17.34 -25.12
CA VAL A 285 -0.96 17.35 -26.39
C VAL A 285 -0.60 15.94 -26.90
N ALA A 286 -0.37 15.01 -25.98
CA ALA A 286 -0.02 13.63 -26.30
C ALA A 286 -1.22 12.74 -26.63
N CYS A 287 -2.46 13.25 -26.51
CA CYS A 287 -3.68 12.49 -26.72
C CYS A 287 -4.35 12.85 -28.05
N ALA A 288 -4.91 11.83 -28.73
CA ALA A 288 -5.65 12.02 -29.98
C ALA A 288 -7.08 12.52 -29.75
N GLN A 289 -7.62 12.39 -28.54
CA GLN A 289 -8.98 12.79 -28.19
C GLN A 289 -9.03 13.60 -26.91
N PRO A 290 -10.08 14.42 -26.71
CA PRO A 290 -10.29 15.12 -25.45
C PRO A 290 -10.77 14.16 -24.37
N TYR A 291 -10.39 14.45 -23.13
CA TYR A 291 -10.85 13.82 -21.92
C TYR A 291 -11.58 14.83 -21.03
N ARG A 292 -12.22 14.35 -20.00
CA ARG A 292 -12.90 15.15 -19.00
C ARG A 292 -11.89 15.69 -18.01
N MET A 293 -11.80 17.02 -17.89
CA MET A 293 -11.05 17.70 -16.86
C MET A 293 -12.00 18.12 -15.75
N VAL A 294 -11.84 17.59 -14.55
CA VAL A 294 -12.55 18.02 -13.35
C VAL A 294 -11.63 18.96 -12.58
N VAL A 295 -12.13 20.14 -12.20
CA VAL A 295 -11.36 21.17 -11.50
C VAL A 295 -11.99 21.50 -10.16
N VAL A 296 -11.18 21.50 -9.10
CA VAL A 296 -11.54 22.02 -7.78
C VAL A 296 -10.91 23.39 -7.62
N ARG A 297 -11.77 24.38 -7.31
CA ARG A 297 -11.35 25.72 -6.93
C ARG A 297 -11.48 25.87 -5.42
N LYS A 298 -10.37 26.16 -4.74
CA LYS A 298 -10.35 26.49 -3.32
C LYS A 298 -10.19 27.99 -3.15
N ASN A 299 -11.07 28.60 -2.38
CA ASN A 299 -10.90 29.95 -1.88
C ASN A 299 -10.23 29.88 -0.51
N ILE A 300 -9.05 30.46 -0.42
CA ILE A 300 -8.21 30.42 0.78
C ILE A 300 -8.00 31.85 1.24
N SER A 301 -8.46 32.20 2.45
CA SER A 301 -8.09 33.46 3.07
C SER A 301 -6.65 33.38 3.62
N VAL A 302 -5.87 34.37 3.30
CA VAL A 302 -4.53 34.56 3.87
C VAL A 302 -4.67 35.55 5.01
N GLU A 303 -4.35 35.09 6.22
CA GLU A 303 -4.49 35.84 7.48
C GLU A 303 -3.11 36.06 8.10
N GLU A 304 -2.96 37.13 8.88
CA GLU A 304 -1.78 37.38 9.72
C GLU A 304 -2.29 37.85 11.09
N GLY A 305 -2.09 37.03 12.10
CA GLY A 305 -2.78 37.21 13.39
C GLY A 305 -4.30 37.15 13.20
N ASP A 306 -5.00 38.20 13.60
CA ASP A 306 -6.43 38.37 13.41
C ASP A 306 -6.81 39.07 12.09
N ALA A 307 -5.83 39.60 11.35
CA ALA A 307 -6.06 40.37 10.15
C ALA A 307 -6.17 39.47 8.91
N ARG A 308 -7.27 39.57 8.16
CA ARG A 308 -7.41 38.99 6.81
C ARG A 308 -6.71 39.92 5.81
N LEU A 309 -5.69 39.42 5.12
CA LEU A 309 -4.89 40.17 4.16
C LEU A 309 -5.53 40.15 2.77
N PHE A 310 -5.76 38.97 2.22
CA PHE A 310 -6.35 38.78 0.88
C PHE A 310 -6.87 37.35 0.72
N ASP A 311 -7.61 37.14 -0.36
CA ASP A 311 -8.08 35.82 -0.78
C ASP A 311 -7.20 35.28 -1.91
N GLU A 312 -6.81 34.03 -1.83
CA GLU A 312 -6.07 33.32 -2.85
C GLU A 312 -6.93 32.20 -3.44
N LEU A 313 -7.05 32.15 -4.76
CA LEU A 313 -7.69 31.05 -5.45
C LEU A 313 -6.66 30.02 -5.85
N ARG A 314 -6.86 28.76 -5.42
CA ARG A 314 -6.03 27.62 -5.84
C ARG A 314 -6.88 26.62 -6.60
N TYR A 315 -6.30 26.13 -7.69
CA TYR A 315 -6.92 25.13 -8.56
C TYR A 315 -6.23 23.78 -8.44
N PHE A 316 -7.03 22.71 -8.41
CA PHE A 316 -6.57 21.32 -8.47
C PHE A 316 -7.32 20.65 -9.60
N PHE A 317 -6.60 20.00 -10.50
CA PHE A 317 -7.14 19.42 -11.73
C PHE A 317 -7.02 17.91 -11.69
N TYR A 318 -8.05 17.23 -12.20
CA TYR A 318 -8.12 15.78 -12.35
C TYR A 318 -8.56 15.45 -13.76
N LEU A 319 -7.75 14.64 -14.46
CA LEU A 319 -8.03 14.17 -15.81
C LEU A 319 -8.62 12.76 -15.76
N THR A 320 -9.76 12.54 -16.41
CA THR A 320 -10.47 11.25 -16.37
C THR A 320 -11.16 10.96 -17.69
N ASN A 321 -11.35 9.68 -18.03
CA ASN A 321 -12.23 9.21 -19.08
C ASN A 321 -13.62 8.77 -18.55
N ASP A 322 -13.89 8.95 -17.27
CA ASP A 322 -15.21 8.67 -16.69
C ASP A 322 -16.14 9.87 -16.89
N HIS A 323 -17.12 9.71 -17.78
CA HIS A 323 -18.13 10.73 -18.09
C HIS A 323 -19.46 10.53 -17.34
N GLU A 324 -19.59 9.44 -16.59
CA GLU A 324 -20.84 9.06 -15.90
C GLU A 324 -20.86 9.54 -14.44
N THR A 325 -19.72 9.42 -13.76
CA THR A 325 -19.61 9.76 -12.33
C THR A 325 -19.69 11.28 -12.13
N ALA A 326 -20.44 11.74 -11.12
CA ALA A 326 -20.53 13.17 -10.80
C ALA A 326 -19.15 13.76 -10.49
N ALA A 327 -18.90 15.03 -10.88
CA ALA A 327 -17.60 15.68 -10.71
C ALA A 327 -17.10 15.66 -9.25
N ALA A 328 -17.99 15.85 -8.27
CA ALA A 328 -17.65 15.74 -6.85
C ALA A 328 -17.16 14.34 -6.45
N GLU A 329 -17.81 13.30 -6.97
CA GLU A 329 -17.40 11.90 -6.68
C GLU A 329 -16.07 11.55 -7.36
N VAL A 330 -15.78 12.09 -8.55
CA VAL A 330 -14.46 11.97 -9.20
C VAL A 330 -13.38 12.59 -8.29
N VAL A 331 -13.65 13.76 -7.70
CA VAL A 331 -12.73 14.39 -6.75
C VAL A 331 -12.52 13.52 -5.49
N PHE A 332 -13.58 12.92 -4.96
CA PHE A 332 -13.46 12.02 -3.81
C PHE A 332 -12.68 10.75 -4.18
N LEU A 333 -12.97 10.15 -5.33
CA LEU A 333 -12.21 9.00 -5.83
C LEU A 333 -10.71 9.30 -5.98
N ALA A 334 -10.38 10.47 -6.54
CA ALA A 334 -8.98 10.91 -6.65
C ALA A 334 -8.33 11.14 -5.28
N ASN A 335 -9.06 11.72 -4.31
CA ASN A 335 -8.54 12.00 -2.97
C ASN A 335 -8.40 10.73 -2.12
N ASP A 336 -9.17 9.67 -2.37
CA ASP A 336 -9.03 8.37 -1.70
C ASP A 336 -7.67 7.73 -1.98
N ARG A 337 -6.91 8.24 -2.93
CA ARG A 337 -5.48 7.93 -3.13
C ARG A 337 -4.62 8.20 -1.88
N CYS A 338 -5.06 9.01 -0.93
CA CYS A 338 -4.40 9.16 0.37
C CYS A 338 -4.20 7.81 1.09
N ASN A 339 -4.97 6.77 0.73
CA ASN A 339 -4.74 5.41 1.23
C ASN A 339 -3.43 4.81 0.71
N GLN A 340 -2.92 5.22 -0.45
CA GLN A 340 -1.60 4.85 -0.97
C GLN A 340 -0.48 5.43 -0.10
N GLU A 341 -0.62 6.68 0.35
CA GLU A 341 0.32 7.31 1.28
C GLU A 341 0.37 6.53 2.62
N ASN A 342 -0.80 6.08 3.11
CA ASN A 342 -0.86 5.22 4.29
C ASN A 342 -0.17 3.87 4.06
N LEU A 343 -0.35 3.22 2.89
CA LEU A 343 0.37 2.00 2.57
C LEU A 343 1.88 2.23 2.53
N ILE A 344 2.33 3.30 1.88
CA ILE A 344 3.75 3.67 1.82
C ILE A 344 4.31 3.91 3.23
N ASP A 345 3.56 4.57 4.10
CA ASP A 345 3.94 4.75 5.51
C ASP A 345 4.09 3.41 6.22
N GLN A 346 3.15 2.48 6.03
CA GLN A 346 3.25 1.13 6.58
C GLN A 346 4.43 0.34 6.01
N LEU A 347 4.77 0.52 4.72
CA LEU A 347 5.97 -0.09 4.11
C LEU A 347 7.26 0.50 4.68
N LYS A 348 7.29 1.79 5.04
CA LYS A 348 8.43 2.47 5.68
C LYS A 348 8.56 2.12 7.16
N HIS A 349 7.51 2.37 7.91
CA HIS A 349 7.54 2.40 9.38
C HIS A 349 6.91 1.16 10.02
N GLY A 350 5.97 0.51 9.33
CA GLY A 350 5.35 -0.72 9.80
C GLY A 350 6.24 -1.94 9.58
N VAL A 351 6.42 -2.34 8.32
CA VAL A 351 7.21 -3.54 7.96
C VAL A 351 8.68 -3.25 7.68
N GLY A 352 9.09 -1.99 7.56
CA GLY A 352 10.47 -1.61 7.30
C GLY A 352 11.01 -2.05 5.93
N ALA A 353 10.15 -2.29 4.96
CA ALA A 353 10.52 -2.73 3.62
C ALA A 353 11.41 -1.70 2.87
N ILE A 354 11.19 -0.42 3.15
CA ILE A 354 11.89 0.70 2.50
C ILE A 354 13.10 1.19 3.34
N ARG A 355 13.64 0.37 4.25
CA ARG A 355 14.82 0.73 5.07
C ARG A 355 16.14 0.58 4.34
N MET A 356 16.17 -0.17 3.24
CA MET A 356 17.37 -0.37 2.42
C MET A 356 18.60 -0.82 3.23
N PRO A 357 18.56 -1.99 3.91
CA PRO A 357 19.59 -2.36 4.88
C PRO A 357 20.88 -2.92 4.27
N VAL A 358 20.87 -3.24 2.97
CA VAL A 358 21.99 -3.82 2.23
C VAL A 358 22.70 -2.79 1.34
N ASP A 359 23.67 -3.18 0.55
CA ASP A 359 24.65 -2.29 -0.07
C ASP A 359 24.36 -1.92 -1.53
N THR A 360 23.70 -2.78 -2.32
CA THR A 360 23.44 -2.48 -3.74
C THR A 360 21.96 -2.13 -3.99
N LEU A 361 21.68 -1.49 -5.13
CA LEU A 361 20.30 -1.18 -5.55
C LEU A 361 19.45 -2.43 -5.65
N LEU A 362 19.96 -3.49 -6.30
CA LEU A 362 19.23 -4.74 -6.52
C LEU A 362 19.04 -5.53 -5.22
N SER A 363 20.07 -5.60 -4.36
CA SER A 363 19.95 -6.29 -3.07
C SER A 363 18.94 -5.61 -2.15
N ASN A 364 18.86 -4.27 -2.17
CA ASN A 364 17.84 -3.52 -1.46
C ASN A 364 16.45 -3.71 -2.08
N TRP A 365 16.35 -3.85 -3.40
CA TRP A 365 15.08 -4.17 -4.05
C TRP A 365 14.58 -5.56 -3.66
N ALA A 366 15.44 -6.57 -3.68
CA ALA A 366 15.11 -7.91 -3.22
C ALA A 366 14.63 -7.90 -1.75
N TYR A 367 15.39 -7.25 -0.85
CA TYR A 367 14.96 -7.06 0.54
C TYR A 367 13.59 -6.38 0.66
N MET A 368 13.35 -5.32 -0.11
CA MET A 368 12.10 -4.57 -0.10
C MET A 368 10.90 -5.47 -0.42
N VAL A 369 11.01 -6.31 -1.45
CA VAL A 369 9.95 -7.27 -1.83
C VAL A 369 9.74 -8.30 -0.73
N MET A 370 10.81 -8.88 -0.17
CA MET A 370 10.73 -9.88 0.89
C MET A 370 10.14 -9.32 2.19
N ALA A 371 10.53 -8.12 2.59
CA ALA A 371 9.99 -7.49 3.79
C ALA A 371 8.52 -7.07 3.60
N ALA A 372 8.16 -6.54 2.41
CA ALA A 372 6.78 -6.18 2.08
C ALA A 372 5.84 -7.39 2.04
N LEU A 373 6.38 -8.60 1.84
CA LEU A 373 5.60 -9.84 1.92
C LEU A 373 4.94 -10.02 3.29
N ALA A 374 5.52 -9.48 4.36
CA ALA A 374 4.89 -9.49 5.68
C ALA A 374 3.54 -8.74 5.69
N TRP A 375 3.45 -7.61 4.98
CA TRP A 375 2.20 -6.88 4.80
C TRP A 375 1.22 -7.65 3.91
N THR A 376 1.70 -8.26 2.83
CA THR A 376 0.88 -9.09 1.95
C THR A 376 0.30 -10.30 2.71
N LEU A 377 1.09 -10.98 3.54
CA LEU A 377 0.60 -12.08 4.38
C LEU A 377 -0.45 -11.62 5.39
N LYS A 378 -0.34 -10.41 5.96
CA LYS A 378 -1.39 -9.80 6.78
C LYS A 378 -2.69 -9.64 5.98
N ALA A 379 -2.61 -9.11 4.74
CA ALA A 379 -3.77 -8.94 3.87
C ALA A 379 -4.40 -10.30 3.51
N TRP A 380 -3.61 -11.30 3.17
CA TRP A 380 -4.10 -12.65 2.87
C TRP A 380 -4.72 -13.32 4.09
N PHE A 381 -4.18 -13.13 5.28
CA PHE A 381 -4.83 -13.59 6.51
C PHE A 381 -6.22 -12.97 6.64
N ALA A 382 -6.35 -11.67 6.43
CA ALA A 382 -7.65 -11.00 6.49
C ALA A 382 -8.61 -11.50 5.40
N LEU A 383 -8.16 -11.63 4.15
CA LEU A 383 -8.97 -12.13 3.03
C LEU A 383 -9.46 -13.57 3.25
N ARG A 384 -8.70 -14.38 3.98
CA ARG A 384 -9.07 -15.76 4.33
C ARG A 384 -10.01 -15.88 5.53
N LEU A 385 -10.33 -14.79 6.23
CA LEU A 385 -11.29 -14.83 7.33
C LEU A 385 -12.70 -15.16 6.78
N PRO A 386 -13.40 -16.16 7.37
CA PRO A 386 -14.71 -16.59 6.88
C PRO A 386 -15.80 -15.57 7.22
N GLU A 387 -16.71 -15.36 6.28
CA GLU A 387 -17.89 -14.50 6.40
C GLU A 387 -19.17 -15.33 6.39
N THR A 388 -19.29 -16.30 7.29
CA THR A 388 -20.36 -17.30 7.25
C THR A 388 -21.28 -17.25 8.46
N GLY A 389 -22.48 -17.84 8.31
CA GLY A 389 -23.46 -18.03 9.36
C GLY A 389 -24.23 -16.76 9.75
N ARG A 390 -24.94 -16.84 10.88
CA ARG A 390 -25.79 -15.74 11.39
C ARG A 390 -25.03 -14.43 11.70
N TRP A 391 -23.70 -14.50 11.82
CA TRP A 391 -22.83 -13.39 12.16
C TRP A 391 -22.05 -12.85 10.94
N ALA A 392 -22.42 -13.25 9.71
CA ALA A 392 -21.74 -12.84 8.49
C ALA A 392 -21.49 -11.32 8.39
N PRO A 393 -22.46 -10.41 8.69
CA PRO A 393 -22.20 -8.97 8.63
C PRO A 393 -21.12 -8.49 9.61
N ARG A 394 -21.10 -9.08 10.82
CA ARG A 394 -20.04 -8.81 11.80
C ARG A 394 -18.68 -9.34 11.33
N HIS A 395 -18.65 -10.55 10.77
CA HIS A 395 -17.43 -11.15 10.25
C HIS A 395 -16.87 -10.35 9.07
N ALA A 396 -17.72 -9.83 8.19
CA ALA A 396 -17.31 -8.92 7.10
C ALA A 396 -16.69 -7.62 7.65
N ALA A 397 -17.31 -7.02 8.68
CA ALA A 397 -16.76 -5.83 9.33
C ALA A 397 -15.41 -6.11 10.01
N GLU A 398 -15.25 -7.25 10.68
CA GLU A 398 -14.00 -7.70 11.30
C GLU A 398 -12.90 -7.93 10.24
N LYS A 399 -13.21 -8.58 9.12
CA LYS A 399 -12.31 -8.77 7.98
C LYS A 399 -11.85 -7.43 7.40
N ALA A 400 -12.79 -6.50 7.15
CA ALA A 400 -12.48 -5.17 6.66
C ALA A 400 -11.60 -4.38 7.66
N ALA A 401 -11.84 -4.53 8.97
CA ALA A 401 -11.04 -3.90 10.00
C ALA A 401 -9.60 -4.46 10.02
N VAL A 402 -9.41 -5.78 9.86
CA VAL A 402 -8.08 -6.40 9.80
C VAL A 402 -7.33 -5.97 8.54
N LEU A 403 -8.00 -5.88 7.37
CA LEU A 403 -7.40 -5.38 6.13
C LEU A 403 -6.84 -3.96 6.30
N ARG A 404 -7.58 -3.06 6.96
CA ARG A 404 -7.19 -1.66 7.18
C ARG A 404 -6.30 -1.45 8.40
N MET A 405 -6.09 -2.49 9.22
CA MET A 405 -5.33 -2.39 10.45
C MET A 405 -3.87 -2.05 10.15
N GLU A 406 -3.34 -1.06 10.88
CA GLU A 406 -1.91 -0.76 10.86
C GLU A 406 -1.08 -1.97 11.27
N PHE A 407 0.12 -2.11 10.72
CA PHE A 407 0.93 -3.31 10.92
C PHE A 407 1.26 -3.56 12.40
N LYS A 408 1.63 -2.52 13.14
CA LYS A 408 1.91 -2.65 14.57
C LYS A 408 0.69 -3.10 15.39
N ALA A 409 -0.49 -2.58 15.05
CA ALA A 409 -1.74 -3.02 15.67
C ALA A 409 -2.03 -4.49 15.34
N PHE A 410 -1.78 -4.90 14.08
CA PHE A 410 -1.90 -6.30 13.66
C PHE A 410 -0.94 -7.22 14.43
N LEU A 411 0.32 -6.82 14.59
CA LEU A 411 1.27 -7.61 15.39
C LEU A 411 0.77 -7.82 16.80
N ASN A 412 0.31 -6.77 17.47
CA ASN A 412 -0.21 -6.85 18.83
C ASN A 412 -1.52 -7.67 18.95
N ALA A 413 -2.35 -7.63 17.90
CA ALA A 413 -3.64 -8.33 17.89
C ALA A 413 -3.52 -9.83 17.58
N PHE A 414 -2.55 -10.24 16.72
CA PHE A 414 -2.52 -11.57 16.12
C PHE A 414 -1.18 -12.30 16.23
N MET A 415 -0.05 -11.59 16.38
CA MET A 415 1.28 -12.19 16.31
C MET A 415 1.98 -12.23 17.67
N LEU A 416 2.02 -11.14 18.40
CA LEU A 416 2.73 -10.99 19.66
C LEU A 416 1.79 -11.28 20.86
N LEU A 417 1.09 -12.40 20.80
CA LEU A 417 0.16 -12.80 21.84
C LEU A 417 0.91 -13.49 22.99
N PRO A 418 0.68 -13.11 24.26
CA PRO A 418 1.24 -13.81 25.40
C PRO A 418 0.65 -15.21 25.50
N VAL A 419 1.51 -16.21 25.49
CA VAL A 419 1.11 -17.62 25.53
C VAL A 419 1.92 -18.39 26.56
N GLN A 420 1.32 -19.44 27.14
CA GLN A 420 2.01 -20.49 27.86
C GLN A 420 2.16 -21.71 26.96
N VAL A 421 3.39 -22.13 26.74
CA VAL A 421 3.66 -23.37 26.00
C VAL A 421 3.87 -24.50 27.01
N VAL A 422 3.02 -25.52 26.95
CA VAL A 422 3.12 -26.73 27.76
C VAL A 422 3.49 -27.90 26.88
N ARG A 423 4.69 -28.43 27.04
CA ARG A 423 5.16 -29.64 26.33
C ARG A 423 4.81 -30.89 27.13
N THR A 424 4.22 -31.86 26.47
CA THR A 424 4.03 -33.20 26.98
C THR A 424 4.75 -34.17 26.04
N SER A 425 4.86 -35.45 26.41
CA SER A 425 5.53 -36.48 25.57
C SER A 425 4.93 -36.63 24.16
N ARG A 426 3.70 -36.14 23.94
CA ARG A 426 2.95 -36.33 22.67
C ARG A 426 2.32 -35.08 22.09
N ARG A 427 2.34 -33.93 22.81
CA ARG A 427 1.63 -32.71 22.38
C ARG A 427 2.32 -31.47 22.89
N ILE A 428 2.28 -30.43 22.07
CA ILE A 428 2.53 -29.05 22.47
C ILE A 428 1.18 -28.38 22.62
N ILE A 429 0.89 -27.85 23.81
CA ILE A 429 -0.34 -27.16 24.13
C ILE A 429 0.01 -25.68 24.27
N ILE A 430 -0.58 -24.83 23.42
CA ILE A 430 -0.43 -23.38 23.46
C ILE A 430 -1.66 -22.81 24.17
N ARG A 431 -1.47 -22.20 25.33
CA ARG A 431 -2.54 -21.53 26.09
C ARG A 431 -2.40 -20.03 25.95
N LEU A 432 -3.41 -19.37 25.38
CA LEU A 432 -3.49 -17.90 25.34
C LEU A 432 -3.71 -17.39 26.77
N LEU A 433 -2.84 -16.51 27.27
CA LEU A 433 -2.85 -16.08 28.67
C LEU A 433 -3.61 -14.77 28.91
N ALA A 434 -3.76 -13.94 27.86
CA ALA A 434 -4.42 -12.66 28.00
C ALA A 434 -5.72 -12.61 27.18
N TRP A 435 -6.71 -11.88 27.71
CA TRP A 435 -7.88 -11.53 26.93
C TRP A 435 -7.48 -10.55 25.83
N ASN A 436 -7.89 -10.87 24.59
CA ASN A 436 -7.69 -10.05 23.42
C ASN A 436 -9.01 -9.96 22.66
N PRO A 437 -9.52 -8.76 22.31
CA PRO A 437 -10.78 -8.59 21.60
C PRO A 437 -10.78 -9.30 20.23
N TRP A 438 -9.61 -9.57 19.64
CA TRP A 438 -9.43 -10.28 18.39
C TRP A 438 -9.28 -11.79 18.51
N GLN A 439 -9.30 -12.34 19.73
CA GLN A 439 -9.09 -13.78 19.98
C GLN A 439 -10.06 -14.67 19.17
N ALA A 440 -11.33 -14.29 19.11
CA ALA A 440 -12.32 -15.05 18.33
C ALA A 440 -12.02 -14.98 16.83
N VAL A 441 -11.53 -13.85 16.32
CA VAL A 441 -11.12 -13.67 14.92
C VAL A 441 -9.88 -14.52 14.63
N PHE A 442 -8.89 -14.51 15.54
CA PHE A 442 -7.67 -15.32 15.44
C PHE A 442 -8.02 -16.81 15.32
N LEU A 443 -8.87 -17.34 16.23
CA LEU A 443 -9.25 -18.74 16.21
C LEU A 443 -10.01 -19.12 14.95
N ARG A 444 -10.95 -18.31 14.47
CA ARG A 444 -11.63 -18.54 13.19
C ARG A 444 -10.67 -18.55 12.00
N GLY A 445 -9.72 -17.61 11.98
CA GLY A 445 -8.67 -17.58 10.96
C GLY A 445 -7.78 -18.82 11.00
N PHE A 446 -7.44 -19.29 12.20
CA PHE A 446 -6.65 -20.50 12.39
C PHE A 446 -7.40 -21.74 11.91
N ASP A 447 -8.66 -21.91 12.30
CA ASP A 447 -9.50 -23.03 11.88
C ASP A 447 -9.69 -23.07 10.35
N GLN A 448 -9.74 -21.89 9.70
CA GLN A 448 -9.87 -21.79 8.25
C GLN A 448 -8.64 -22.35 7.49
N LEU A 449 -7.44 -22.33 8.09
CA LEU A 449 -6.23 -22.87 7.47
C LEU A 449 -6.26 -24.39 7.32
N TYR A 450 -7.17 -25.10 8.02
CA TYR A 450 -7.38 -26.52 7.88
C TYR A 450 -8.49 -26.88 6.87
N GLN A 451 -9.15 -25.87 6.28
CA GLN A 451 -10.12 -26.07 5.22
C GLN A 451 -9.43 -25.98 3.85
N PRO A 452 -9.73 -26.88 2.90
CA PRO A 452 -9.15 -26.77 1.56
C PRO A 452 -9.50 -25.42 0.90
N LEU A 453 -8.63 -24.95 0.00
CA LEU A 453 -8.97 -23.82 -0.86
C LEU A 453 -10.14 -24.22 -1.75
N PRO A 454 -11.14 -23.35 -1.97
CA PRO A 454 -12.15 -23.60 -2.97
C PRO A 454 -11.48 -23.73 -4.34
N SER A 455 -11.88 -24.77 -5.06
CA SER A 455 -11.39 -25.10 -6.41
C SER A 455 -11.82 -24.07 -7.45
#